data_53303cd8ec71179a8d73f996a08be549
#
_entry.id   53303cd8ec71179a8d73f996a08be549
#
_cell.length_a   1.000
_cell.length_b   1.000
_cell.length_c   1.000
_cell.angle_alpha   90.00
_cell.angle_beta   90.00
_cell.angle_gamma   90.00
#
_symmetry.space_group_name_H-M   'P 1'
#
loop_
_entity.id
_entity.type
_entity.pdbx_description
1 polymer ?
#
loop_
_entity_poly.entity_id
_entity_poly.type
_entity_poly.pdbx_seq_one_letter_code
_entity_poly.pdbx_strand_id
1 'polypeptide(L)'
;MALHSQKAMQFQLTSPFEQSPGQQIAVNKLVDNFSKKEKQTLLGITGSGKTFVMANLIQRLQKPTLIIAHNKTLAAQLHAELKDFFPNNRVEYFISFYDYYQPESYMPTTDMYIEKDSSVNAQIEKMRMHAVSSIVSRRDTIIVASISCIYSLAP
;
A
#
# COMPACT_ATOMS: atom_id res chain seq x y z
N MET A 1 -11.42 0.41 -29.43
CA MET A 1 -11.88 0.29 -28.03
C MET A 1 -10.85 -0.37 -27.10
N ALA A 2 -10.12 -1.37 -27.51
CA ALA A 2 -9.13 -2.07 -26.66
C ALA A 2 -7.91 -1.21 -26.23
N LEU A 3 -7.44 -0.29 -27.05
CA LEU A 3 -6.25 0.54 -26.76
C LEU A 3 -6.52 1.63 -25.70
N HIS A 4 -7.74 2.12 -25.57
CA HIS A 4 -8.10 3.11 -24.54
C HIS A 4 -8.25 2.49 -23.15
N SER A 5 -8.70 1.23 -23.08
CA SER A 5 -8.87 0.51 -21.82
C SER A 5 -7.53 0.07 -21.22
N GLN A 6 -6.52 -0.26 -22.05
CA GLN A 6 -5.19 -0.63 -21.57
C GLN A 6 -4.42 0.57 -21.01
N LYS A 7 -4.59 1.76 -21.59
CA LYS A 7 -3.94 2.99 -21.10
C LYS A 7 -4.52 3.44 -19.76
N ALA A 8 -5.81 3.18 -19.50
CA ALA A 8 -6.48 3.49 -18.24
C ALA A 8 -6.08 2.56 -17.08
N MET A 9 -5.39 1.43 -17.34
CA MET A 9 -4.95 0.46 -16.34
C MET A 9 -3.44 0.51 -16.04
N GLN A 10 -2.74 1.55 -16.47
CA GLN A 10 -1.32 1.73 -16.21
C GLN A 10 -1.11 2.64 -15.02
N PHE A 11 -0.08 2.34 -14.22
CA PHE A 11 0.38 3.24 -13.19
C PHE A 11 0.96 4.51 -13.83
N GLN A 12 0.46 5.65 -13.37
CA GLN A 12 0.93 6.97 -13.78
C GLN A 12 1.39 7.72 -12.55
N LEU A 13 2.69 7.79 -12.36
CA LEU A 13 3.30 8.53 -11.27
C LEU A 13 3.14 10.03 -11.49
N THR A 14 2.57 10.69 -10.50
CA THR A 14 2.49 12.15 -10.42
C THR A 14 3.35 12.61 -9.24
N SER A 15 4.36 13.43 -9.51
CA SER A 15 5.22 13.95 -8.46
C SER A 15 5.71 15.33 -8.81
N PRO A 16 5.76 16.26 -7.83
CA PRO A 16 6.46 17.55 -7.99
C PRO A 16 7.98 17.40 -7.90
N PHE A 17 8.48 16.21 -7.58
CA PHE A 17 9.90 15.94 -7.38
C PHE A 17 10.48 15.16 -8.56
N GLU A 18 11.75 15.41 -8.84
CA GLU A 18 12.55 14.59 -9.72
C GLU A 18 13.43 13.65 -8.89
N GLN A 19 13.79 12.52 -9.48
CA GLN A 19 14.72 11.58 -8.85
C GLN A 19 16.11 12.20 -8.72
N SER A 20 16.71 12.10 -7.54
CA SER A 20 18.14 12.35 -7.39
C SER A 20 18.97 11.31 -8.15
N PRO A 21 20.24 11.58 -8.46
CA PRO A 21 21.11 10.60 -9.12
C PRO A 21 21.19 9.27 -8.38
N GLY A 22 21.25 9.30 -7.05
CA GLY A 22 21.26 8.08 -6.23
C GLY A 22 19.95 7.30 -6.31
N GLN A 23 18.82 7.97 -6.34
CA GLN A 23 17.52 7.35 -6.52
C GLN A 23 17.38 6.72 -7.92
N GLN A 24 17.85 7.39 -8.96
CA GLN A 24 17.85 6.84 -10.32
C GLN A 24 18.69 5.58 -10.43
N ILE A 25 19.86 5.56 -9.82
CA ILE A 25 20.74 4.37 -9.76
C ILE A 25 20.01 3.21 -9.06
N ALA A 26 19.39 3.48 -7.91
CA ALA A 26 18.65 2.48 -7.15
C ALA A 26 17.48 1.90 -7.96
N VAL A 27 16.67 2.73 -8.56
CA VAL A 27 15.53 2.29 -9.39
C VAL A 27 16.02 1.47 -10.57
N ASN A 28 17.03 1.92 -11.29
CA ASN A 28 17.57 1.19 -12.45
C ASN A 28 18.09 -0.19 -12.06
N LYS A 29 18.83 -0.30 -10.95
CA LYS A 29 19.30 -1.61 -10.45
C LYS A 29 18.16 -2.54 -10.06
N LEU A 30 17.16 -2.03 -9.36
CA LEU A 30 16.01 -2.82 -8.95
C LEU A 30 15.23 -3.34 -10.17
N VAL A 31 15.03 -2.51 -11.18
CA VAL A 31 14.35 -2.88 -12.42
C VAL A 31 15.16 -3.91 -13.21
N ASP A 32 16.46 -3.67 -13.40
CA ASP A 32 17.33 -4.57 -14.16
C ASP A 32 17.45 -5.96 -13.53
N ASN A 33 17.42 -6.01 -12.19
CA ASN A 33 17.51 -7.26 -11.45
C ASN A 33 16.17 -7.96 -11.25
N PHE A 34 15.07 -7.31 -11.54
CA PHE A 34 13.73 -7.83 -11.23
C PHE A 34 13.45 -9.21 -11.84
N SER A 35 13.85 -9.43 -13.07
CA SER A 35 13.70 -10.72 -13.74
C SER A 35 14.76 -11.77 -13.37
N LYS A 36 15.85 -11.34 -12.74
CA LYS A 36 17.02 -12.18 -12.43
C LYS A 36 17.10 -12.59 -10.98
N LYS A 37 16.45 -11.85 -10.10
CA LYS A 37 16.52 -12.00 -8.64
C LYS A 37 15.12 -12.05 -8.05
N GLU A 38 14.83 -13.07 -7.28
CA GLU A 38 13.56 -13.17 -6.55
C GLU A 38 13.47 -12.17 -5.39
N LYS A 39 14.60 -11.83 -4.80
CA LYS A 39 14.68 -10.94 -3.63
C LYS A 39 15.73 -9.88 -3.84
N GLN A 40 15.39 -8.66 -3.46
CA GLN A 40 16.30 -7.52 -3.46
C GLN A 40 16.09 -6.71 -2.19
N THR A 41 17.14 -6.06 -1.70
CA THR A 41 17.07 -5.18 -0.54
C THR A 41 17.49 -3.78 -0.93
N LEU A 42 16.65 -2.80 -0.62
CA LEU A 42 16.96 -1.38 -0.75
C LEU A 42 17.32 -0.81 0.62
N LEU A 43 18.57 -0.38 0.77
CA LEU A 43 19.03 0.32 1.95
C LEU A 43 19.03 1.83 1.73
N GLY A 44 18.51 2.56 2.69
CA GLY A 44 18.51 4.01 2.67
C GLY A 44 18.26 4.55 4.07
N ILE A 45 18.90 5.66 4.39
CA ILE A 45 18.65 6.37 5.64
C ILE A 45 17.26 6.99 5.67
N THR A 46 16.77 7.33 6.86
CA THR A 46 15.52 8.08 7.02
C THR A 46 15.61 9.41 6.25
N GLY A 47 14.56 9.72 5.51
CA GLY A 47 14.52 10.95 4.68
C GLY A 47 15.23 10.84 3.33
N SER A 48 15.75 9.67 2.94
CA SER A 48 16.37 9.45 1.63
C SER A 48 15.39 9.33 0.46
N GLY A 49 14.09 9.36 0.74
CA GLY A 49 13.05 9.22 -0.28
C GLY A 49 12.82 7.79 -0.76
N LYS A 50 12.91 6.80 0.14
CA LYS A 50 12.65 5.39 -0.20
C LYS A 50 11.26 5.15 -0.78
N THR A 51 10.24 5.84 -0.27
CA THR A 51 8.88 5.75 -0.81
C THR A 51 8.81 6.22 -2.25
N PHE A 52 9.53 7.28 -2.58
CA PHE A 52 9.62 7.79 -3.95
C PHE A 52 10.36 6.82 -4.89
N VAL A 53 11.42 6.17 -4.41
CA VAL A 53 12.09 5.08 -5.15
C VAL A 53 11.10 3.93 -5.41
N MET A 54 10.34 3.56 -4.41
CA MET A 54 9.32 2.51 -4.53
C MET A 54 8.24 2.89 -5.56
N ALA A 55 7.75 4.12 -5.53
CA ALA A 55 6.76 4.61 -6.49
C ALA A 55 7.30 4.58 -7.94
N ASN A 56 8.55 5.00 -8.14
CA ASN A 56 9.20 4.92 -9.44
C ASN A 56 9.39 3.48 -9.92
N LEU A 57 9.72 2.57 -9.01
CA LEU A 57 9.83 1.14 -9.30
C LEU A 57 8.48 0.57 -9.76
N ILE A 58 7.41 0.88 -9.06
CA ILE A 58 6.04 0.45 -9.40
C ILE A 58 5.66 0.94 -10.80
N GLN A 59 5.91 2.20 -11.09
CA GLN A 59 5.64 2.77 -12.42
C GLN A 59 6.44 2.06 -13.52
N ARG A 60 7.70 1.77 -13.27
CA ARG A 60 8.57 1.11 -14.25
C ARG A 60 8.16 -0.33 -14.51
N LEU A 61 7.78 -1.07 -13.48
CA LEU A 61 7.42 -2.48 -13.58
C LEU A 61 5.98 -2.71 -14.05
N GLN A 62 5.09 -1.78 -13.81
CA GLN A 62 3.67 -1.87 -14.22
C GLN A 62 2.98 -3.16 -13.74
N LYS A 63 3.23 -3.56 -12.49
CA LYS A 63 2.67 -4.78 -11.90
C LYS A 63 1.81 -4.46 -10.68
N PRO A 64 0.73 -5.22 -10.45
CA PRO A 64 0.02 -5.15 -9.17
C PRO A 64 1.00 -5.35 -8.03
N THR A 65 0.87 -4.52 -6.98
CA THR A 65 1.87 -4.43 -5.92
C THR A 65 1.23 -4.57 -4.55
N LEU A 66 1.83 -5.42 -3.72
CA LEU A 66 1.49 -5.52 -2.30
C LEU A 66 2.64 -4.95 -1.47
N ILE A 67 2.32 -4.00 -0.61
CA ILE A 67 3.26 -3.39 0.33
C ILE A 67 2.84 -3.79 1.74
N ILE A 68 3.77 -4.35 2.49
CA ILE A 68 3.53 -4.79 3.86
C ILE A 68 4.36 -3.93 4.80
N ALA A 69 3.69 -3.22 5.69
CA ALA A 69 4.31 -2.41 6.73
C ALA A 69 4.25 -3.13 8.08
N HIS A 70 5.20 -2.86 8.95
CA HIS A 70 5.30 -3.55 10.25
C HIS A 70 4.22 -3.12 11.25
N ASN A 71 3.55 -1.99 11.04
CA ASN A 71 2.41 -1.57 11.86
C ASN A 71 1.41 -0.73 11.05
N LYS A 72 0.22 -0.50 11.64
CA LYS A 72 -0.85 0.26 11.00
C LYS A 72 -0.50 1.72 10.73
N THR A 73 0.29 2.33 11.60
CA THR A 73 0.69 3.75 11.46
C THR A 73 1.55 3.96 10.23
N LEU A 74 2.56 3.11 10.04
CA LEU A 74 3.39 3.13 8.84
C LEU A 74 2.58 2.76 7.59
N ALA A 75 1.69 1.79 7.69
CA ALA A 75 0.81 1.42 6.57
C ALA A 75 -0.08 2.59 6.14
N ALA A 76 -0.67 3.31 7.08
CA ALA A 76 -1.47 4.50 6.80
C ALA A 76 -0.65 5.62 6.15
N GLN A 77 0.57 5.85 6.62
CA GLN A 77 1.49 6.83 6.04
C GLN A 77 1.86 6.47 4.60
N LEU A 78 2.25 5.22 4.36
CA LEU A 78 2.59 4.74 3.02
C LEU A 78 1.39 4.80 2.07
N HIS A 79 0.21 4.43 2.56
CA HIS A 79 -1.02 4.54 1.79
C HIS A 79 -1.29 5.98 1.34
N ALA A 80 -1.20 6.95 2.25
CA ALA A 80 -1.39 8.36 1.94
C ALA A 80 -0.37 8.87 0.90
N GLU A 81 0.91 8.57 1.09
CA GLU A 81 1.98 8.99 0.18
C GLU A 81 1.80 8.36 -1.22
N LEU A 82 1.50 7.07 -1.29
CA LEU A 82 1.29 6.38 -2.56
C LEU A 82 0.02 6.85 -3.27
N LYS A 83 -1.01 7.21 -2.53
CA LYS A 83 -2.22 7.78 -3.11
C LYS A 83 -1.96 9.13 -3.75
N ASP A 84 -1.09 9.95 -3.16
CA ASP A 84 -0.66 11.21 -3.73
C ASP A 84 0.20 11.01 -5.00
N PHE A 85 1.06 9.98 -5.01
CA PHE A 85 1.85 9.65 -6.20
C PHE A 85 1.02 9.02 -7.33
N PHE A 86 -0.04 8.31 -7.01
CA PHE A 86 -0.89 7.60 -7.97
C PHE A 86 -2.37 8.00 -7.86
N PRO A 87 -2.72 9.27 -8.11
CA PRO A 87 -4.07 9.77 -7.89
C PRO A 87 -5.11 9.13 -8.82
N ASN A 88 -4.69 8.59 -9.96
CA ASN A 88 -5.58 7.98 -10.96
C ASN A 88 -5.58 6.45 -10.91
N ASN A 89 -4.82 5.86 -10.00
CA ASN A 89 -4.72 4.42 -9.85
C ASN A 89 -5.39 3.95 -8.55
N ARG A 90 -5.52 2.64 -8.38
CA ARG A 90 -6.11 2.06 -7.18
C ARG A 90 -5.05 1.85 -6.12
N VAL A 91 -5.10 2.66 -5.07
CA VAL A 91 -4.26 2.51 -3.88
C VAL A 91 -5.18 2.20 -2.73
N GLU A 92 -5.14 0.95 -2.27
CA GLU A 92 -6.05 0.41 -1.26
C GLU A 92 -5.32 0.17 0.05
N TYR A 93 -6.05 0.34 1.14
CA TYR A 93 -5.56 0.15 2.50
C TYR A 93 -6.19 -1.12 3.09
N PHE A 94 -5.34 -2.04 3.55
CA PHE A 94 -5.76 -3.33 4.07
C PHE A 94 -5.19 -3.54 5.46
N ILE A 95 -6.03 -3.43 6.47
CA ILE A 95 -5.65 -3.64 7.87
C ILE A 95 -6.44 -4.81 8.47
N SER A 96 -5.90 -5.41 9.52
CA SER A 96 -6.60 -6.42 10.28
C SER A 96 -7.51 -5.79 11.34
N PHE A 97 -8.53 -6.53 11.75
CA PHE A 97 -9.33 -6.15 12.90
C PHE A 97 -8.48 -6.05 14.17
N TYR A 98 -7.44 -6.86 14.29
CA TYR A 98 -6.52 -6.86 15.43
C TYR A 98 -5.76 -5.54 15.58
N ASP A 99 -5.32 -4.92 14.49
CA ASP A 99 -4.62 -3.63 14.53
C ASP A 99 -5.46 -2.51 15.12
N TYR A 100 -6.76 -2.60 14.92
CA TYR A 100 -7.68 -1.59 15.42
C TYR A 100 -7.93 -1.72 16.92
N TYR A 101 -7.86 -2.93 17.46
CA TYR A 101 -8.15 -3.25 18.86
C TYR A 101 -6.92 -3.24 19.76
N GLN A 102 -5.74 -2.85 19.29
CA GLN A 102 -4.59 -2.70 20.17
C GLN A 102 -4.86 -1.57 21.16
N PRO A 103 -4.85 -1.86 22.48
CA PRO A 103 -5.26 -0.89 23.49
C PRO A 103 -4.13 0.11 23.78
N GLU A 104 -4.03 1.18 23.01
CA GLU A 104 -3.31 2.37 23.46
C GLU A 104 -4.22 3.33 24.25
N SER A 105 -5.51 3.04 24.34
CA SER A 105 -6.46 3.82 25.13
C SER A 105 -7.60 2.95 25.66
N TYR A 106 -7.37 2.31 26.79
CA TYR A 106 -8.42 1.68 27.57
C TYR A 106 -9.22 2.74 28.32
N MET A 107 -10.39 3.09 27.82
CA MET A 107 -11.39 3.87 28.54
C MET A 107 -12.58 2.96 28.86
N PRO A 108 -12.85 2.66 30.14
CA PRO A 108 -13.98 1.83 30.50
C PRO A 108 -15.29 2.62 30.51
N THR A 109 -15.96 2.69 29.38
CA THR A 109 -17.37 3.09 29.29
C THR A 109 -18.08 2.15 28.34
N THR A 110 -18.76 1.20 28.94
CA THR A 110 -19.23 -0.04 28.35
C THR A 110 -20.31 0.07 27.26
N ASP A 111 -21.07 1.14 27.16
CA ASP A 111 -22.19 1.22 26.22
C ASP A 111 -21.86 1.94 24.90
N MET A 112 -20.92 2.89 24.90
CA MET A 112 -20.43 3.51 23.66
C MET A 112 -19.44 2.65 22.90
N TYR A 113 -18.95 1.58 23.53
CA TYR A 113 -17.93 0.69 22.95
C TYR A 113 -18.53 -0.26 21.91
N ILE A 114 -19.74 -0.76 22.13
CA ILE A 114 -20.41 -1.73 21.25
C ILE A 114 -20.88 -1.07 19.94
N GLU A 115 -21.40 0.13 19.97
CA GLU A 115 -21.81 0.86 18.77
C GLU A 115 -20.62 1.33 17.93
N LYS A 116 -19.54 1.78 18.58
CA LYS A 116 -18.29 2.12 17.89
C LYS A 116 -17.65 0.89 17.25
N ASP A 117 -17.65 -0.23 17.92
CA ASP A 117 -17.06 -1.48 17.41
C ASP A 117 -17.77 -1.98 16.18
N SER A 118 -19.10 -1.97 16.15
CA SER A 118 -19.86 -2.43 14.99
C SER A 118 -19.66 -1.53 13.75
N SER A 119 -19.59 -0.22 13.94
CA SER A 119 -19.38 0.73 12.84
C SER A 119 -17.96 0.66 12.29
N VAL A 120 -16.97 0.46 13.15
CA VAL A 120 -15.56 0.32 12.78
C VAL A 120 -15.30 -1.01 12.08
N ASN A 121 -15.85 -2.11 12.58
CA ASN A 121 -15.77 -3.42 11.92
C ASN A 121 -16.38 -3.35 10.52
N ALA A 122 -17.50 -2.70 10.34
CA ALA A 122 -18.12 -2.51 9.04
C ALA A 122 -17.24 -1.68 8.09
N GLN A 123 -16.55 -0.65 8.59
CA GLN A 123 -15.62 0.14 7.79
C GLN A 123 -14.40 -0.66 7.36
N ILE A 124 -13.80 -1.42 8.28
CA ILE A 124 -12.65 -2.28 7.98
C ILE A 124 -13.04 -3.35 6.96
N GLU A 125 -14.18 -4.00 7.13
CA GLU A 125 -14.68 -5.00 6.20
C GLU A 125 -14.91 -4.40 4.81
N LYS A 126 -15.51 -3.22 4.74
CA LYS A 126 -15.72 -2.49 3.48
C LYS A 126 -14.40 -2.17 2.78
N MET A 127 -13.38 -1.69 3.51
CA MET A 127 -12.05 -1.43 2.95
C MET A 127 -11.39 -2.71 2.43
N ARG A 128 -11.51 -3.82 3.16
CA ARG A 128 -10.98 -5.12 2.77
C ARG A 128 -11.65 -5.64 1.50
N MET A 129 -12.96 -5.56 1.42
CA MET A 129 -13.72 -5.95 0.23
C MET A 129 -13.37 -5.07 -0.97
N HIS A 130 -13.17 -3.77 -0.77
CA HIS A 130 -12.75 -2.84 -1.79
C HIS A 130 -11.37 -3.18 -2.35
N ALA A 131 -10.42 -3.52 -1.47
CA ALA A 131 -9.08 -3.93 -1.86
C ALA A 131 -9.10 -5.22 -2.68
N VAL A 132 -9.86 -6.22 -2.25
CA VAL A 132 -10.01 -7.48 -2.99
C VAL A 132 -10.65 -7.25 -4.35
N SER A 133 -11.72 -6.47 -4.41
CA SER A 133 -12.37 -6.11 -5.68
C SER A 133 -11.41 -5.40 -6.63
N SER A 134 -10.60 -4.47 -6.14
CA SER A 134 -9.64 -3.73 -6.94
C SER A 134 -8.56 -4.64 -7.51
N ILE A 135 -7.96 -5.52 -6.70
CA ILE A 135 -6.87 -6.40 -7.16
C ILE A 135 -7.34 -7.45 -8.17
N VAL A 136 -8.59 -7.89 -8.05
CA VAL A 136 -9.18 -8.85 -8.99
C VAL A 136 -9.55 -8.20 -10.32
N SER A 137 -10.00 -6.95 -10.28
CA SER A 137 -10.55 -6.27 -11.47
C SER A 137 -9.57 -5.37 -12.21
N ARG A 138 -8.49 -4.93 -11.56
CA ARG A 138 -7.56 -3.93 -12.13
C ARG A 138 -6.11 -4.29 -11.86
N ARG A 139 -5.28 -4.19 -12.90
CA ARG A 139 -3.83 -4.41 -12.80
C ARG A 139 -3.08 -3.23 -12.17
N ASP A 140 -3.63 -2.03 -12.22
CA ASP A 140 -3.07 -0.80 -11.66
C ASP A 140 -3.44 -0.64 -10.18
N THR A 141 -3.27 -1.70 -9.40
CA THR A 141 -3.65 -1.75 -7.98
C THR A 141 -2.42 -1.89 -7.09
N ILE A 142 -2.34 -1.03 -6.09
CA ILE A 142 -1.41 -1.12 -4.96
C ILE A 142 -2.22 -1.39 -3.71
N ILE A 143 -1.87 -2.43 -2.98
CA ILE A 143 -2.44 -2.71 -1.65
C ILE A 143 -1.37 -2.44 -0.61
N VAL A 144 -1.68 -1.59 0.36
CA VAL A 144 -0.83 -1.33 1.53
C VAL A 144 -1.47 -2.01 2.74
N ALA A 145 -0.76 -2.97 3.30
CA ALA A 145 -1.23 -3.78 4.41
C ALA A 145 -0.31 -3.69 5.62
N SER A 146 -0.85 -3.88 6.80
CA SER A 146 -0.05 -4.14 8.00
C SER A 146 0.33 -5.62 8.09
N ILE A 147 1.47 -5.90 8.71
CA ILE A 147 1.99 -7.28 8.86
C ILE A 147 1.01 -8.21 9.60
N SER A 148 0.19 -7.67 10.48
CA SER A 148 -0.84 -8.41 11.21
C SER A 148 -1.89 -9.06 10.30
N CYS A 149 -2.05 -8.58 9.07
CA CYS A 149 -2.94 -9.19 8.09
C CYS A 149 -2.45 -10.56 7.60
N ILE A 150 -1.15 -10.86 7.74
CA ILE A 150 -0.56 -12.13 7.34
C ILE A 150 -0.81 -13.20 8.41
N TYR A 151 -0.81 -12.78 9.67
CA TYR A 151 -1.11 -13.66 10.77
C TYR A 151 -2.63 -13.78 10.87
N SER A 152 -3.17 -14.68 10.09
CA SER A 152 -4.56 -15.07 10.25
C SER A 152 -4.78 -15.57 11.68
N LEU A 153 -5.72 -14.98 12.37
CA LEU A 153 -6.31 -15.60 13.53
C LEU A 153 -7.11 -16.81 13.03
N ALA A 154 -6.41 -17.83 12.60
CA ALA A 154 -7.05 -19.11 12.38
C ALA A 154 -7.54 -19.61 13.72
N PRO A 155 -8.79 -20.04 13.83
CA PRO A 155 -9.26 -20.70 15.02
C PRO A 155 -8.50 -22.00 15.26
#